data_04c33b9620917495f11dc1ba08d91678
#
_entry.id   04c33b9620917495f11dc1ba08d91678
#
_cell.length_a   1.000
_cell.length_b   1.000
_cell.length_c   1.000
_cell.angle_alpha   90.00
_cell.angle_beta   90.00
_cell.angle_gamma   90.00
#
_symmetry.space_group_name_H-M   'P 1'
#
loop_
_entity.id
_entity.type
_entity.pdbx_description
1 polymer ?
#
loop_
_entity_poly.entity_id
_entity_poly.type
_entity_poly.pdbx_seq_one_letter_code
_entity_poly.pdbx_strand_id
1 'polypeptide(L)'
;MGYKKNKRKRNGKRQKEHNGAGSFSCYEHTDGSKTLCYTFSYKDANGKTKRKSVTGYSENECIQKKEEFLKKQLSNLPENLQNATIIQLIQIQREINIKLGKCNVCGDMRNASTQKIFEKLPIENPIGLIPIKDITADMIENFKIELPLRYSQSVIKKIFIQLRQAFDYAKRKGIIENNLLDDPQLNTVPVSKKETKTVTAYTREEEIEFFNLLDNKKVRKNENDYRLQLHISACTGMRMGEINALTVESVDLDKKIVHITRTISRGENYTPTLKEGTKTKKGKRDVPITQTSLPYFQEALNNYKENKEHLLFYNHNNDTYITTQQVNDWTRRFCEKNGIRFDGVHMLRHTFATNCARNKMPITILAEILGHEDTKITNKYYITINNEDKAKALEEAMQCLENNIADTKNMNNNY
;
A
#
# COMPACT_ATOMS: atom_id res chain seq x y z
N MET A 1 -4.76 -50.89 -35.76
CA MET A 1 -5.87 -49.88 -35.74
C MET A 1 -5.33 -48.56 -35.25
N GLY A 2 -5.16 -47.63 -36.20
CA GLY A 2 -4.53 -46.32 -35.88
C GLY A 2 -5.54 -45.33 -35.29
N TYR A 3 -5.24 -44.77 -34.14
CA TYR A 3 -6.01 -43.67 -33.55
C TYR A 3 -5.87 -42.43 -34.43
N LYS A 4 -6.95 -42.03 -35.13
CA LYS A 4 -7.06 -40.73 -35.80
C LYS A 4 -7.04 -39.63 -34.76
N LYS A 5 -5.96 -38.82 -34.70
CA LYS A 5 -5.92 -37.55 -33.96
C LYS A 5 -6.96 -36.58 -34.57
N ASN A 6 -8.09 -36.43 -33.91
CA ASN A 6 -9.05 -35.36 -34.27
C ASN A 6 -8.36 -34.00 -34.13
N LYS A 7 -8.15 -33.33 -35.27
CA LYS A 7 -7.65 -31.97 -35.31
C LYS A 7 -8.76 -31.04 -34.79
N ARG A 8 -8.64 -30.61 -33.54
CA ARG A 8 -9.51 -29.58 -32.95
C ARG A 8 -9.19 -28.24 -33.60
N LYS A 9 -10.19 -27.58 -34.23
CA LYS A 9 -10.05 -26.22 -34.74
C LYS A 9 -10.14 -25.24 -33.56
N ARG A 10 -9.16 -24.36 -33.47
CA ARG A 10 -9.10 -23.30 -32.46
C ARG A 10 -9.78 -22.07 -33.03
N ASN A 11 -11.07 -21.86 -32.73
CA ASN A 11 -11.82 -20.65 -33.11
C ASN A 11 -12.00 -19.77 -31.88
N GLY A 12 -11.46 -18.54 -31.91
CA GLY A 12 -11.74 -17.52 -30.93
C GLY A 12 -10.54 -16.66 -30.53
N LYS A 13 -10.74 -15.36 -30.40
CA LYS A 13 -9.76 -14.42 -29.84
C LYS A 13 -9.48 -14.80 -28.39
N ARG A 14 -8.20 -14.94 -28.03
CA ARG A 14 -7.77 -15.07 -26.63
C ARG A 14 -8.19 -13.83 -25.86
N GLN A 15 -9.18 -13.91 -25.00
CA GLN A 15 -9.39 -12.89 -23.97
C GLN A 15 -8.30 -13.09 -22.92
N LYS A 16 -7.33 -12.18 -22.88
CA LYS A 16 -6.36 -12.12 -21.81
C LYS A 16 -7.00 -11.34 -20.67
N GLU A 17 -7.25 -12.00 -19.56
CA GLU A 17 -7.32 -11.30 -18.28
C GLU A 17 -5.93 -10.74 -17.92
N HIS A 18 -5.90 -9.73 -17.02
CA HIS A 18 -4.68 -9.03 -16.62
C HIS A 18 -3.46 -9.95 -16.46
N ASN A 19 -2.28 -9.46 -16.80
CA ASN A 19 -1.02 -10.21 -16.75
C ASN A 19 -0.85 -10.97 -15.43
N GLY A 20 -0.88 -12.30 -15.48
CA GLY A 20 -0.70 -13.20 -14.35
C GLY A 20 -1.95 -13.95 -13.87
N ALA A 21 -3.16 -13.53 -14.21
CA ALA A 21 -4.40 -14.18 -13.75
C ALA A 21 -4.77 -15.46 -14.52
N GLY A 22 -4.32 -15.59 -15.76
CA GLY A 22 -4.65 -16.70 -16.65
C GLY A 22 -5.25 -16.23 -17.97
N SER A 23 -5.69 -17.19 -18.79
CA SER A 23 -6.34 -16.88 -20.06
C SER A 23 -7.40 -17.92 -20.39
N PHE A 24 -8.57 -17.44 -20.83
CA PHE A 24 -9.61 -18.29 -21.40
C PHE A 24 -9.36 -18.53 -22.89
N SER A 25 -9.70 -19.72 -23.36
CA SER A 25 -9.80 -20.08 -24.76
C SER A 25 -11.03 -20.96 -24.97
N CYS A 26 -11.74 -20.78 -26.07
CA CYS A 26 -12.92 -21.56 -26.41
C CYS A 26 -12.56 -22.59 -27.49
N TYR A 27 -13.04 -23.80 -27.34
CA TYR A 27 -12.95 -24.87 -28.33
C TYR A 27 -14.35 -25.23 -28.77
N GLU A 28 -14.59 -25.24 -30.07
CA GLU A 28 -15.83 -25.69 -30.68
C GLU A 28 -15.67 -27.12 -31.18
N HIS A 29 -16.57 -27.99 -30.76
CA HIS A 29 -16.59 -29.40 -31.16
C HIS A 29 -17.34 -29.59 -32.49
N THR A 30 -17.14 -30.71 -33.12
CA THR A 30 -17.81 -31.03 -34.42
C THR A 30 -19.31 -31.18 -34.31
N ASP A 31 -19.86 -31.35 -33.11
CA ASP A 31 -21.29 -31.42 -32.81
C ASP A 31 -21.88 -30.03 -32.44
N GLY A 32 -21.11 -28.94 -32.60
CA GLY A 32 -21.52 -27.59 -32.28
C GLY A 32 -21.44 -27.21 -30.78
N SER A 33 -21.08 -28.14 -29.91
CA SER A 33 -20.88 -27.83 -28.49
C SER A 33 -19.61 -27.02 -28.27
N LYS A 34 -19.59 -26.16 -27.23
CA LYS A 34 -18.45 -25.31 -26.87
C LYS A 34 -17.89 -25.72 -25.52
N THR A 35 -16.57 -25.86 -25.46
CA THR A 35 -15.86 -26.09 -24.21
C THR A 35 -14.89 -24.94 -23.95
N LEU A 36 -14.99 -24.33 -22.77
CA LEU A 36 -14.03 -23.33 -22.31
C LEU A 36 -12.81 -24.03 -21.70
N CYS A 37 -11.63 -23.48 -21.98
CA CYS A 37 -10.38 -23.91 -21.38
C CYS A 37 -9.72 -22.70 -20.70
N TYR A 38 -9.50 -22.82 -19.40
CA TYR A 38 -8.80 -21.80 -18.63
C TYR A 38 -7.39 -22.25 -18.30
N THR A 39 -6.39 -21.51 -18.78
CA THR A 39 -4.97 -21.78 -18.54
C THR A 39 -4.41 -20.77 -17.55
N PHE A 40 -3.86 -21.23 -16.44
CA PHE A 40 -3.28 -20.42 -15.38
C PHE A 40 -1.90 -20.92 -14.97
N SER A 41 -1.12 -20.04 -14.38
CA SER A 41 0.18 -20.36 -13.79
C SER A 41 0.05 -20.59 -12.30
N TYR A 42 0.76 -21.58 -11.78
CA TYR A 42 0.86 -21.85 -10.35
C TYR A 42 2.31 -22.21 -10.00
N LYS A 43 2.67 -22.09 -8.74
CA LYS A 43 3.95 -22.60 -8.22
C LYS A 43 3.78 -24.01 -7.67
N ASP A 44 4.65 -24.93 -8.05
CA ASP A 44 4.69 -26.26 -7.47
C ASP A 44 5.33 -26.24 -6.07
N ALA A 45 5.38 -27.40 -5.41
CA ALA A 45 5.96 -27.58 -4.07
C ALA A 45 7.42 -27.09 -3.96
N ASN A 46 8.16 -27.04 -5.07
CA ASN A 46 9.54 -26.58 -5.16
C ASN A 46 9.65 -25.09 -5.55
N GLY A 47 8.53 -24.34 -5.56
CA GLY A 47 8.51 -22.93 -5.93
C GLY A 47 8.64 -22.66 -7.44
N LYS A 48 8.75 -23.67 -8.29
CA LYS A 48 8.89 -23.54 -9.75
C LYS A 48 7.53 -23.20 -10.38
N THR A 49 7.49 -22.20 -11.23
CA THR A 49 6.27 -21.80 -11.93
C THR A 49 5.91 -22.84 -13.00
N LYS A 50 4.73 -23.44 -12.87
CA LYS A 50 4.13 -24.36 -13.84
C LYS A 50 2.83 -23.78 -14.40
N ARG A 51 2.39 -24.29 -15.54
CA ARG A 51 1.10 -23.96 -16.13
C ARG A 51 0.16 -25.16 -16.09
N LYS A 52 -1.11 -24.89 -15.78
CA LYS A 52 -2.19 -25.88 -15.80
C LYS A 52 -3.36 -25.33 -16.58
N SER A 53 -4.03 -26.20 -17.33
CA SER A 53 -5.29 -25.90 -17.99
C SER A 53 -6.40 -26.74 -17.39
N VAL A 54 -7.56 -26.13 -17.19
CA VAL A 54 -8.81 -26.79 -16.78
C VAL A 54 -9.87 -26.47 -17.82
N THR A 55 -10.79 -27.41 -18.03
CA THR A 55 -11.86 -27.27 -19.03
C THR A 55 -13.22 -27.33 -18.33
N GLY A 56 -14.18 -26.56 -18.85
CA GLY A 56 -15.55 -26.53 -18.35
C GLY A 56 -16.50 -25.95 -19.40
N TYR A 57 -17.79 -25.99 -19.11
CA TYR A 57 -18.84 -25.44 -19.97
C TYR A 57 -19.15 -23.97 -19.65
N SER A 58 -18.69 -23.46 -18.50
CA SER A 58 -18.81 -22.07 -18.10
C SER A 58 -17.52 -21.55 -17.47
N GLU A 59 -17.36 -20.22 -17.41
CA GLU A 59 -16.21 -19.58 -16.74
C GLU A 59 -16.18 -19.93 -15.24
N ASN A 60 -17.35 -19.91 -14.58
CA ASN A 60 -17.49 -20.25 -13.17
C ASN A 60 -17.05 -21.70 -12.91
N GLU A 61 -17.39 -22.65 -13.78
CA GLU A 61 -16.95 -24.05 -13.66
C GLU A 61 -15.42 -24.18 -13.82
N CYS A 62 -14.85 -23.45 -14.76
CA CYS A 62 -13.39 -23.42 -14.91
C CYS A 62 -12.68 -22.83 -13.69
N ILE A 63 -13.27 -21.76 -13.11
CA ILE A 63 -12.76 -21.12 -11.88
C ILE A 63 -12.87 -22.08 -10.71
N GLN A 64 -13.99 -22.76 -10.52
CA GLN A 64 -14.17 -23.77 -9.48
C GLN A 64 -13.15 -24.91 -9.62
N LYS A 65 -12.96 -25.45 -10.83
CA LYS A 65 -11.95 -26.50 -11.11
C LYS A 65 -10.52 -26.02 -10.86
N LYS A 66 -10.21 -24.76 -11.15
CA LYS A 66 -8.93 -24.15 -10.76
C LYS A 66 -8.78 -24.13 -9.24
N GLU A 67 -9.82 -23.67 -8.52
CA GLU A 67 -9.79 -23.60 -7.05
C GLU A 67 -9.66 -24.98 -6.42
N GLU A 68 -10.38 -25.99 -6.93
CA GLU A 68 -10.25 -27.38 -6.52
C GLU A 68 -8.85 -27.94 -6.78
N PHE A 69 -8.29 -27.64 -7.96
CA PHE A 69 -6.91 -28.03 -8.28
C PHE A 69 -5.92 -27.38 -7.33
N LEU A 70 -6.06 -26.08 -7.06
CA LEU A 70 -5.21 -25.38 -6.12
C LEU A 70 -5.40 -25.88 -4.69
N LYS A 71 -6.63 -26.20 -4.26
CA LYS A 71 -6.91 -26.86 -2.98
C LYS A 71 -6.25 -28.23 -2.89
N LYS A 72 -6.31 -29.03 -3.97
CA LYS A 72 -5.66 -30.36 -4.04
C LYS A 72 -4.14 -30.27 -4.08
N GLN A 73 -3.57 -29.23 -4.72
CA GLN A 73 -2.14 -28.93 -4.61
C GLN A 73 -1.75 -28.50 -3.20
N LEU A 74 -2.63 -27.83 -2.47
CA LEU A 74 -2.43 -27.44 -1.07
C LEU A 74 -2.62 -28.62 -0.09
N SER A 75 -3.48 -29.60 -0.42
CA SER A 75 -3.60 -30.84 0.35
C SER A 75 -2.46 -31.84 0.04
N ASN A 76 -1.82 -31.72 -1.14
CA ASN A 76 -0.55 -32.36 -1.51
C ASN A 76 0.67 -31.48 -1.11
N LEU A 77 0.55 -30.59 -0.14
CA LEU A 77 1.71 -30.18 0.66
C LEU A 77 2.42 -31.45 1.11
N PRO A 78 3.76 -31.52 0.98
CA PRO A 78 4.47 -32.76 1.19
C PRO A 78 3.98 -33.39 2.47
N GLU A 79 3.61 -34.68 2.42
CA GLU A 79 3.21 -35.49 3.58
C GLU A 79 4.21 -35.33 4.74
N ASN A 80 5.34 -34.74 4.47
CA ASN A 80 6.42 -34.45 5.38
C ASN A 80 6.61 -32.94 5.61
N LEU A 81 5.61 -32.27 6.22
CA LEU A 81 5.79 -30.95 6.82
C LEU A 81 6.95 -30.91 7.86
N GLN A 82 7.46 -32.06 8.29
CA GLN A 82 8.55 -32.19 9.24
C GLN A 82 9.85 -31.51 8.78
N ASN A 83 10.03 -31.33 7.48
CA ASN A 83 11.20 -30.64 6.93
C ASN A 83 10.85 -29.24 6.37
N ALA A 84 9.69 -28.69 6.74
CA ALA A 84 9.28 -27.37 6.27
C ALA A 84 10.19 -26.28 6.82
N THR A 85 10.59 -25.36 5.93
CA THR A 85 11.39 -24.18 6.29
C THR A 85 10.50 -23.04 6.77
N ILE A 86 11.09 -22.04 7.46
CA ILE A 86 10.38 -20.82 7.86
C ILE A 86 9.64 -20.19 6.68
N ILE A 87 10.28 -20.11 5.52
CA ILE A 87 9.71 -19.47 4.32
C ILE A 87 8.47 -20.22 3.86
N GLN A 88 8.53 -21.56 3.81
CA GLN A 88 7.39 -22.40 3.42
C GLN A 88 6.23 -22.23 4.41
N LEU A 89 6.49 -22.21 5.71
CA LEU A 89 5.47 -22.02 6.73
C LEU A 89 4.84 -20.64 6.69
N ILE A 90 5.61 -19.58 6.44
CA ILE A 90 5.10 -18.23 6.22
C ILE A 90 4.21 -18.20 4.97
N GLN A 91 4.59 -18.86 3.88
CA GLN A 91 3.78 -18.93 2.66
C GLN A 91 2.44 -19.63 2.90
N ILE A 92 2.46 -20.78 3.59
CA ILE A 92 1.24 -21.51 3.96
C ILE A 92 0.31 -20.65 4.83
N GLN A 93 0.87 -20.03 5.87
CA GLN A 93 0.10 -19.16 6.77
C GLN A 93 -0.51 -17.96 6.04
N ARG A 94 0.20 -17.42 5.09
CA ARG A 94 -0.22 -16.36 4.20
C ARG A 94 -1.43 -16.78 3.36
N GLU A 95 -1.36 -17.91 2.69
CA GLU A 95 -2.45 -18.44 1.87
C GLU A 95 -3.71 -18.71 2.71
N ILE A 96 -3.54 -19.22 3.92
CA ILE A 96 -4.63 -19.39 4.88
C ILE A 96 -5.26 -18.03 5.22
N ASN A 97 -4.45 -17.02 5.50
CA ASN A 97 -4.94 -15.68 5.86
C ASN A 97 -5.70 -15.01 4.70
N ILE A 98 -5.25 -15.21 3.45
CA ILE A 98 -5.97 -14.75 2.25
C ILE A 98 -7.33 -15.45 2.14
N LYS A 99 -7.36 -16.78 2.27
CA LYS A 99 -8.60 -17.56 2.21
C LYS A 99 -9.61 -17.19 3.30
N LEU A 100 -9.12 -16.84 4.48
CA LEU A 100 -9.95 -16.38 5.60
C LEU A 100 -10.35 -14.89 5.50
N GLY A 101 -9.97 -14.19 4.42
CA GLY A 101 -10.25 -12.76 4.27
C GLY A 101 -9.50 -11.86 5.26
N LYS A 102 -8.56 -12.41 6.05
CA LYS A 102 -7.77 -11.66 7.04
C LYS A 102 -6.69 -10.80 6.40
N CYS A 103 -6.31 -11.09 5.18
CA CYS A 103 -5.32 -10.35 4.40
C CYS A 103 -5.78 -10.28 2.94
N ASN A 104 -5.71 -9.11 2.33
CA ASN A 104 -5.87 -9.00 0.90
C ASN A 104 -4.51 -9.22 0.21
N VAL A 105 -4.54 -9.61 -1.06
CA VAL A 105 -3.34 -9.89 -1.87
C VAL A 105 -2.32 -8.74 -1.85
N CYS A 106 -2.75 -7.50 -1.67
CA CYS A 106 -1.86 -6.35 -1.58
C CYS A 106 -1.19 -6.15 -0.21
N GLY A 107 -1.85 -6.55 0.88
CA GLY A 107 -1.22 -6.64 2.21
C GLY A 107 -0.08 -7.64 2.23
N ASP A 108 -0.21 -8.63 1.39
CA ASP A 108 0.67 -9.74 1.18
C ASP A 108 2.00 -9.38 0.49
N MET A 109 2.02 -8.52 -0.49
CA MET A 109 3.29 -8.09 -1.12
C MET A 109 4.25 -7.38 -0.16
N ARG A 110 3.74 -6.72 0.89
CA ARG A 110 4.58 -6.15 1.94
C ARG A 110 5.25 -7.24 2.79
N ASN A 111 4.61 -8.40 2.90
CA ASN A 111 5.18 -9.57 3.58
C ASN A 111 6.21 -10.29 2.69
N ALA A 112 6.02 -10.33 1.37
CA ALA A 112 6.98 -10.93 0.44
C ALA A 112 8.37 -10.25 0.48
N SER A 113 8.42 -8.93 0.73
CA SER A 113 9.69 -8.23 0.87
C SER A 113 10.45 -8.63 2.13
N THR A 114 9.73 -8.96 3.22
CA THR A 114 10.35 -9.43 4.47
C THR A 114 10.76 -10.91 4.39
N GLN A 115 10.06 -11.74 3.60
CA GLN A 115 10.47 -13.13 3.34
C GLN A 115 11.86 -13.24 2.73
N LYS A 116 12.18 -12.36 1.77
CA LYS A 116 13.52 -12.31 1.15
C LYS A 116 14.64 -12.04 2.16
N ILE A 117 14.32 -11.52 3.34
CA ILE A 117 15.31 -11.28 4.40
C ILE A 117 15.69 -12.60 5.06
N PHE A 118 14.74 -13.50 5.26
CA PHE A 118 15.00 -14.85 5.77
C PHE A 118 15.86 -15.70 4.80
N GLU A 119 15.76 -15.42 3.47
CA GLU A 119 16.59 -16.07 2.45
C GLU A 119 18.05 -15.57 2.46
N LYS A 120 18.32 -14.44 3.10
CA LYS A 120 19.61 -13.74 3.01
C LYS A 120 20.36 -13.64 4.33
N LEU A 121 19.69 -13.85 5.46
CA LEU A 121 20.28 -13.65 6.78
C LEU A 121 20.08 -14.85 7.70
N PRO A 122 21.06 -15.16 8.56
CA PRO A 122 22.45 -14.66 8.53
C PRO A 122 23.15 -14.96 7.19
N ILE A 123 24.15 -14.15 6.81
CA ILE A 123 24.78 -14.29 5.47
C ILE A 123 25.37 -15.68 5.27
N GLU A 124 26.03 -16.23 6.28
CA GLU A 124 26.70 -17.52 6.21
C GLU A 124 25.72 -18.69 6.18
N ASN A 125 24.60 -18.58 6.89
CA ASN A 125 23.60 -19.63 6.99
C ASN A 125 22.17 -19.05 7.11
N PRO A 126 21.51 -18.74 6.00
CA PRO A 126 20.20 -18.09 6.02
C PRO A 126 19.13 -18.92 6.73
N ILE A 127 18.61 -18.39 7.84
CA ILE A 127 17.66 -19.09 8.74
C ILE A 127 16.37 -19.52 8.02
N GLY A 128 15.97 -18.83 6.96
CA GLY A 128 14.77 -19.12 6.22
C GLY A 128 14.85 -20.36 5.34
N LEU A 129 16.04 -20.88 5.08
CA LEU A 129 16.29 -22.05 4.24
C LEU A 129 16.49 -23.34 5.05
N ILE A 130 16.61 -23.21 6.37
CA ILE A 130 16.81 -24.33 7.29
C ILE A 130 15.43 -24.91 7.68
N PRO A 131 15.27 -26.24 7.76
CA PRO A 131 14.09 -26.85 8.34
C PRO A 131 13.82 -26.31 9.75
N ILE A 132 12.58 -25.94 10.05
CA ILE A 132 12.27 -25.24 11.32
C ILE A 132 12.62 -26.09 12.55
N LYS A 133 12.58 -27.41 12.44
CA LYS A 133 12.95 -28.33 13.52
C LYS A 133 14.44 -28.32 13.84
N ASP A 134 15.28 -27.91 12.87
CA ASP A 134 16.75 -27.92 12.99
C ASP A 134 17.29 -26.53 13.39
N ILE A 135 16.41 -25.56 13.59
CA ILE A 135 16.77 -24.21 14.02
C ILE A 135 17.07 -24.24 15.53
N THR A 136 18.25 -23.72 15.88
CA THR A 136 18.70 -23.61 17.28
C THR A 136 18.54 -22.19 17.82
N ALA A 137 18.66 -22.04 19.16
CA ALA A 137 18.65 -20.73 19.80
C ALA A 137 19.79 -19.84 19.28
N ASP A 138 21.00 -20.38 19.13
CA ASP A 138 22.16 -19.65 18.61
C ASP A 138 21.93 -19.09 17.20
N MET A 139 21.23 -19.86 16.33
CA MET A 139 20.89 -19.38 14.98
C MET A 139 19.94 -18.17 15.04
N ILE A 140 18.99 -18.17 15.97
CA ILE A 140 18.09 -17.03 16.18
C ILE A 140 18.87 -15.84 16.74
N GLU A 141 19.78 -16.04 17.66
CA GLU A 141 20.63 -14.99 18.21
C GLU A 141 21.53 -14.35 17.15
N ASN A 142 22.20 -15.15 16.33
CA ASN A 142 22.98 -14.67 15.19
C ASN A 142 22.13 -13.85 14.21
N PHE A 143 20.93 -14.32 13.91
CA PHE A 143 19.97 -13.56 13.10
C PHE A 143 19.59 -12.22 13.74
N LYS A 144 19.39 -12.18 15.07
CA LYS A 144 19.11 -10.95 15.84
C LYS A 144 20.29 -9.97 15.83
N ILE A 145 21.54 -10.44 15.78
CA ILE A 145 22.72 -9.58 15.72
C ILE A 145 22.82 -8.86 14.37
N GLU A 146 22.53 -9.52 13.27
CA GLU A 146 22.67 -8.94 11.93
C GLU A 146 21.52 -7.99 11.52
N LEU A 147 20.31 -8.24 12.00
CA LEU A 147 19.14 -7.44 11.63
C LEU A 147 19.26 -5.94 11.92
N PRO A 148 19.68 -5.50 13.12
CA PRO A 148 19.80 -4.08 13.48
C PRO A 148 20.74 -3.28 12.59
N LEU A 149 21.76 -3.93 12.05
CA LEU A 149 22.78 -3.29 11.20
C LEU A 149 22.22 -2.93 9.82
N ARG A 150 21.18 -3.64 9.38
CA ARG A 150 20.72 -3.58 7.98
C ARG A 150 19.33 -3.00 7.81
N TYR A 151 18.47 -3.14 8.82
CA TYR A 151 17.04 -2.84 8.68
C TYR A 151 16.54 -1.86 9.74
N SER A 152 15.53 -1.06 9.37
CA SER A 152 14.84 -0.15 10.28
C SER A 152 14.00 -0.91 11.30
N GLN A 153 13.73 -0.27 12.45
CA GLN A 153 12.95 -0.86 13.54
C GLN A 153 11.58 -1.40 13.09
N SER A 154 10.93 -0.71 12.15
CA SER A 154 9.62 -1.13 11.62
C SER A 154 9.70 -2.41 10.78
N VAL A 155 10.80 -2.62 10.07
CA VAL A 155 11.07 -3.85 9.31
C VAL A 155 11.40 -4.99 10.25
N ILE A 156 12.27 -4.76 11.23
CA ILE A 156 12.66 -5.76 12.24
C ILE A 156 11.42 -6.28 12.98
N LYS A 157 10.54 -5.38 13.44
CA LYS A 157 9.27 -5.80 14.10
C LYS A 157 8.42 -6.70 13.21
N LYS A 158 8.31 -6.41 11.91
CA LYS A 158 7.55 -7.26 10.97
C LYS A 158 8.18 -8.63 10.77
N ILE A 159 9.51 -8.69 10.71
CA ILE A 159 10.25 -9.96 10.60
C ILE A 159 9.95 -10.82 11.83
N PHE A 160 10.01 -10.26 13.04
CA PHE A 160 9.74 -11.00 14.27
C PHE A 160 8.30 -11.49 14.35
N ILE A 161 7.31 -10.70 13.88
CA ILE A 161 5.92 -11.15 13.79
C ILE A 161 5.81 -12.37 12.87
N GLN A 162 6.47 -12.35 11.70
CA GLN A 162 6.42 -13.47 10.76
C GLN A 162 7.18 -14.69 11.29
N LEU A 163 8.32 -14.48 11.92
CA LEU A 163 9.11 -15.54 12.55
C LEU A 163 8.26 -16.25 13.63
N ARG A 164 7.65 -15.48 14.54
CA ARG A 164 6.77 -16.05 15.56
C ARG A 164 5.59 -16.80 14.96
N GLN A 165 4.94 -16.25 13.94
CA GLN A 165 3.84 -16.92 13.25
C GLN A 165 4.25 -18.26 12.64
N ALA A 166 5.47 -18.37 12.09
CA ALA A 166 5.99 -19.62 11.54
C ALA A 166 6.21 -20.67 12.64
N PHE A 167 6.84 -20.28 13.76
CA PHE A 167 7.07 -21.17 14.90
C PHE A 167 5.75 -21.61 15.57
N ASP A 168 4.81 -20.68 15.79
CA ASP A 168 3.50 -20.98 16.34
C ASP A 168 2.72 -21.96 15.44
N TYR A 169 2.84 -21.79 14.11
CA TYR A 169 2.22 -22.72 13.16
C TYR A 169 2.87 -24.11 13.20
N ALA A 170 4.20 -24.18 13.24
CA ALA A 170 4.94 -25.41 13.32
C ALA A 170 4.59 -26.20 14.61
N LYS A 171 4.51 -25.53 15.77
CA LYS A 171 4.08 -26.12 17.03
C LYS A 171 2.66 -26.66 16.95
N ARG A 172 1.71 -25.89 16.41
CA ARG A 172 0.32 -26.34 16.22
C ARG A 172 0.18 -27.56 15.30
N LYS A 173 1.11 -27.72 14.36
CA LYS A 173 1.12 -28.85 13.42
C LYS A 173 1.95 -30.04 13.89
N GLY A 174 2.55 -29.95 15.07
CA GLY A 174 3.38 -31.00 15.63
C GLY A 174 4.72 -31.19 14.92
N ILE A 175 5.18 -30.20 14.15
CA ILE A 175 6.49 -30.23 13.48
C ILE A 175 7.61 -30.03 14.52
N ILE A 176 7.34 -29.19 15.52
CA ILE A 176 8.19 -28.95 16.68
C ILE A 176 7.37 -29.12 17.95
N GLU A 177 7.99 -29.59 19.02
CA GLU A 177 7.35 -29.74 20.33
C GLU A 177 7.20 -28.39 21.03
N ASN A 178 8.27 -27.60 21.02
CA ASN A 178 8.34 -26.32 21.70
C ASN A 178 8.68 -25.21 20.72
N ASN A 179 8.08 -24.02 20.94
CA ASN A 179 8.42 -22.83 20.19
C ASN A 179 9.60 -22.13 20.91
N LEU A 180 10.76 -22.05 20.24
CA LEU A 180 11.93 -21.36 20.78
C LEU A 180 11.66 -19.90 21.14
N LEU A 181 10.71 -19.26 20.44
CA LEU A 181 10.31 -17.88 20.71
C LEU A 181 9.34 -17.74 21.92
N ASP A 182 9.02 -18.84 22.62
CA ASP A 182 8.38 -18.75 23.93
C ASP A 182 9.37 -18.30 24.99
N ASP A 183 10.68 -18.45 24.75
CA ASP A 183 11.73 -17.81 25.54
C ASP A 183 11.70 -16.28 25.33
N PRO A 184 11.50 -15.48 26.41
CA PRO A 184 11.47 -14.02 26.33
C PRO A 184 12.75 -13.41 25.75
N GLN A 185 13.91 -14.01 25.98
CA GLN A 185 15.18 -13.52 25.45
C GLN A 185 15.24 -13.66 23.92
N LEU A 186 14.88 -14.82 23.41
CA LEU A 186 14.84 -15.06 21.96
C LEU A 186 13.74 -14.24 21.26
N ASN A 187 12.60 -14.03 21.92
CA ASN A 187 11.49 -13.24 21.39
C ASN A 187 11.68 -11.72 21.48
N THR A 188 12.67 -11.25 22.22
CA THR A 188 12.97 -9.81 22.32
C THR A 188 13.40 -9.26 20.95
N VAL A 189 12.64 -8.27 20.46
CA VAL A 189 12.90 -7.62 19.17
C VAL A 189 14.12 -6.71 19.31
N PRO A 190 15.21 -6.92 18.55
CA PRO A 190 16.41 -6.10 18.67
C PRO A 190 16.15 -4.66 18.19
N VAL A 191 16.87 -3.71 18.80
CA VAL A 191 16.76 -2.29 18.46
C VAL A 191 17.62 -1.99 17.25
N SER A 192 17.02 -1.38 16.21
CA SER A 192 17.73 -0.97 15.00
C SER A 192 18.87 0.01 15.32
N LYS A 193 20.03 -0.24 14.74
CA LYS A 193 21.16 0.72 14.73
C LYS A 193 21.09 1.65 13.52
N LYS A 194 20.15 1.44 12.63
CA LYS A 194 19.96 2.26 11.44
C LYS A 194 19.14 3.49 11.78
N GLU A 195 19.68 4.65 11.51
CA GLU A 195 18.92 5.90 11.62
C GLU A 195 17.67 5.84 10.75
N THR A 196 16.54 6.06 11.37
CA THR A 196 15.26 6.17 10.65
C THR A 196 15.14 7.59 10.14
N LYS A 197 15.22 7.79 8.82
CA LYS A 197 14.82 9.07 8.23
C LYS A 197 13.36 9.34 8.59
N THR A 198 13.16 10.32 9.43
CA THR A 198 11.82 10.84 9.71
C THR A 198 11.42 11.72 8.52
N VAL A 199 10.31 11.39 7.87
CA VAL A 199 9.74 12.28 6.86
C VAL A 199 9.26 13.52 7.60
N THR A 200 9.91 14.65 7.37
CA THR A 200 9.53 15.95 7.96
C THR A 200 8.72 16.76 6.95
N ALA A 201 7.78 17.56 7.47
CA ALA A 201 7.05 18.51 6.65
C ALA A 201 8.03 19.55 6.02
N TYR A 202 7.65 20.14 4.91
CA TYR A 202 8.33 21.36 4.43
C TYR A 202 8.19 22.50 5.44
N THR A 203 9.21 23.36 5.53
CA THR A 203 9.02 24.68 6.08
C THR A 203 8.17 25.51 5.10
N ARG A 204 7.74 26.70 5.53
CA ARG A 204 6.96 27.57 4.66
C ARG A 204 7.78 28.02 3.44
N GLU A 205 9.05 28.32 3.65
CA GLU A 205 10.00 28.75 2.62
C GLU A 205 10.26 27.61 1.62
N GLU A 206 10.53 26.41 2.11
CA GLU A 206 10.71 25.21 1.26
C GLU A 206 9.47 24.90 0.42
N GLU A 207 8.27 25.04 1.00
CA GLU A 207 7.01 24.81 0.29
C GLU A 207 6.79 25.85 -0.83
N ILE A 208 7.03 27.13 -0.54
CA ILE A 208 6.95 28.21 -1.53
C ILE A 208 7.96 28.01 -2.65
N GLU A 209 9.20 27.70 -2.33
CA GLU A 209 10.25 27.42 -3.32
C GLU A 209 9.89 26.23 -4.22
N PHE A 210 9.43 25.12 -3.60
CA PHE A 210 9.02 23.93 -4.33
C PHE A 210 7.92 24.23 -5.36
N PHE A 211 6.85 24.94 -4.95
CA PHE A 211 5.73 25.23 -5.86
C PHE A 211 6.09 26.29 -6.89
N ASN A 212 6.85 27.32 -6.55
CA ASN A 212 7.34 28.30 -7.52
C ASN A 212 8.15 27.66 -8.65
N LEU A 213 9.06 26.75 -8.29
CA LEU A 213 9.85 26.03 -9.30
C LEU A 213 9.01 25.00 -10.09
N LEU A 214 8.02 24.38 -9.44
CA LEU A 214 7.11 23.43 -10.05
C LEU A 214 6.23 24.11 -11.11
N ASP A 215 5.66 25.28 -10.81
CA ASP A 215 4.78 26.02 -11.70
C ASP A 215 5.53 26.60 -12.91
N ASN A 216 6.79 26.98 -12.71
CA ASN A 216 7.67 27.44 -13.78
C ASN A 216 8.30 26.32 -14.61
N LYS A 217 8.04 25.04 -14.26
CA LYS A 217 8.60 23.91 -15.02
C LYS A 217 7.97 23.81 -16.42
N LYS A 218 8.77 23.92 -17.46
CA LYS A 218 8.33 23.62 -18.82
C LYS A 218 8.21 22.10 -19.01
N VAL A 219 7.00 21.65 -19.29
CA VAL A 219 6.71 20.24 -19.59
C VAL A 219 6.95 19.97 -21.06
N ARG A 220 7.72 18.92 -21.40
CA ARG A 220 7.97 18.52 -22.79
C ARG A 220 6.72 17.85 -23.37
N LYS A 221 6.55 17.92 -24.71
CA LYS A 221 5.35 17.42 -25.42
C LYS A 221 4.94 15.98 -25.09
N ASN A 222 5.91 15.11 -24.74
CA ASN A 222 5.66 13.69 -24.41
C ASN A 222 6.00 13.36 -22.96
N GLU A 223 6.17 14.36 -22.09
CA GLU A 223 6.45 14.15 -20.68
C GLU A 223 5.14 14.07 -19.91
N ASN A 224 5.04 13.07 -19.02
CA ASN A 224 3.92 13.04 -18.08
C ASN A 224 4.05 14.21 -17.12
N ASP A 225 2.96 14.93 -16.94
CA ASP A 225 2.85 16.05 -16.02
C ASP A 225 2.04 15.64 -14.79
N TYR A 226 2.64 15.79 -13.61
CA TYR A 226 2.02 15.43 -12.34
C TYR A 226 1.84 16.64 -11.41
N ARG A 227 1.97 17.87 -11.92
CA ARG A 227 1.87 19.10 -11.13
C ARG A 227 0.53 19.22 -10.43
N LEU A 228 -0.58 18.96 -11.16
CA LEU A 228 -1.93 19.03 -10.58
C LEU A 228 -2.13 18.09 -9.40
N GLN A 229 -1.64 16.85 -9.50
CA GLN A 229 -1.72 15.89 -8.39
C GLN A 229 -0.92 16.36 -7.17
N LEU A 230 0.23 17.01 -7.38
CA LEU A 230 1.05 17.54 -6.29
C LEU A 230 0.37 18.74 -5.61
N HIS A 231 -0.20 19.67 -6.37
CA HIS A 231 -0.98 20.78 -5.83
C HIS A 231 -2.22 20.29 -5.06
N ILE A 232 -2.99 19.37 -5.64
CA ILE A 232 -4.15 18.78 -4.96
C ILE A 232 -3.72 18.10 -3.66
N SER A 233 -2.59 17.37 -3.66
CA SER A 233 -2.08 16.73 -2.44
C SER A 233 -1.73 17.74 -1.37
N ALA A 234 -1.09 18.87 -1.73
CA ALA A 234 -0.71 19.91 -0.79
C ALA A 234 -1.91 20.70 -0.24
N CYS A 235 -2.95 20.93 -1.06
CA CYS A 235 -4.13 21.70 -0.65
C CYS A 235 -5.19 20.87 0.11
N THR A 236 -5.18 19.53 -0.02
CA THR A 236 -6.24 18.67 0.52
C THR A 236 -5.74 17.61 1.50
N GLY A 237 -4.45 17.36 1.52
CA GLY A 237 -3.85 16.28 2.29
C GLY A 237 -4.24 14.87 1.84
N MET A 238 -4.89 14.71 0.68
CA MET A 238 -5.26 13.40 0.14
C MET A 238 -4.02 12.53 -0.14
N ARG A 239 -4.17 11.21 -0.04
CA ARG A 239 -3.11 10.28 -0.45
C ARG A 239 -2.97 10.28 -1.96
N MET A 240 -1.74 10.20 -2.48
CA MET A 240 -1.49 10.20 -3.93
C MET A 240 -2.27 9.09 -4.67
N GLY A 241 -2.44 7.93 -4.07
CA GLY A 241 -3.25 6.85 -4.66
C GLY A 241 -4.75 7.15 -4.70
N GLU A 242 -5.26 7.99 -3.81
CA GLU A 242 -6.63 8.48 -3.80
C GLU A 242 -6.81 9.54 -4.91
N ILE A 243 -5.88 10.48 -5.02
CA ILE A 243 -5.87 11.50 -6.08
C ILE A 243 -5.84 10.86 -7.47
N ASN A 244 -4.94 9.91 -7.68
CA ASN A 244 -4.83 9.20 -8.97
C ASN A 244 -6.08 8.37 -9.32
N ALA A 245 -6.94 8.07 -8.33
CA ALA A 245 -8.18 7.32 -8.50
C ALA A 245 -9.43 8.21 -8.60
N LEU A 246 -9.28 9.54 -8.60
CA LEU A 246 -10.41 10.46 -8.77
C LEU A 246 -11.02 10.30 -10.15
N THR A 247 -12.34 10.23 -10.20
CA THR A 247 -13.13 10.25 -11.41
C THR A 247 -13.79 11.62 -11.61
N VAL A 248 -14.33 11.87 -12.79
CA VAL A 248 -15.10 13.08 -13.06
C VAL A 248 -16.24 13.22 -12.04
N GLU A 249 -16.95 12.13 -11.74
CA GLU A 249 -18.08 12.09 -10.81
C GLU A 249 -17.65 12.24 -9.34
N SER A 250 -16.35 12.07 -9.05
CA SER A 250 -15.82 12.26 -7.69
C SER A 250 -15.75 13.73 -7.29
N VAL A 251 -15.79 14.66 -8.24
CA VAL A 251 -15.60 16.09 -8.01
C VAL A 251 -16.92 16.84 -8.24
N ASP A 252 -17.56 17.24 -7.15
CA ASP A 252 -18.77 18.08 -7.15
C ASP A 252 -18.36 19.52 -6.92
N LEU A 253 -18.23 20.32 -8.01
CA LEU A 253 -17.84 21.72 -7.92
C LEU A 253 -18.95 22.61 -7.35
N ASP A 254 -20.21 22.23 -7.52
CA ASP A 254 -21.36 23.00 -7.05
C ASP A 254 -21.44 22.92 -5.52
N LYS A 255 -21.30 21.71 -4.98
CA LYS A 255 -21.24 21.49 -3.53
C LYS A 255 -19.87 21.74 -2.94
N LYS A 256 -18.83 21.96 -3.77
CA LYS A 256 -17.43 22.12 -3.35
C LYS A 256 -16.92 20.96 -2.52
N ILE A 257 -17.14 19.73 -2.99
CA ILE A 257 -16.78 18.50 -2.30
C ILE A 257 -16.10 17.53 -3.28
N VAL A 258 -15.09 16.80 -2.78
CA VAL A 258 -14.50 15.66 -3.45
C VAL A 258 -14.84 14.40 -2.68
N HIS A 259 -15.48 13.45 -3.35
CA HIS A 259 -15.84 12.13 -2.81
C HIS A 259 -14.69 11.13 -2.99
N ILE A 260 -14.06 10.71 -1.90
CA ILE A 260 -12.99 9.73 -1.93
C ILE A 260 -13.58 8.34 -1.69
N THR A 261 -13.68 7.55 -2.76
CA THR A 261 -14.28 6.20 -2.72
C THR A 261 -13.31 5.12 -3.20
N ARG A 262 -12.27 5.50 -3.94
CA ARG A 262 -11.35 4.59 -4.65
C ARG A 262 -9.89 4.92 -4.36
N THR A 263 -9.00 3.98 -4.66
CA THR A 263 -7.55 4.21 -4.60
C THR A 263 -6.81 3.36 -5.62
N ILE A 264 -5.80 3.93 -6.27
CA ILE A 264 -4.85 3.16 -7.07
C ILE A 264 -3.71 2.70 -6.18
N SER A 265 -3.49 1.40 -6.18
CA SER A 265 -2.43 0.75 -5.40
C SER A 265 -1.72 -0.31 -6.23
N ARG A 266 -0.61 -0.83 -5.74
CA ARG A 266 0.04 -1.99 -6.35
C ARG A 266 -0.80 -3.25 -6.10
N GLY A 267 -1.14 -3.96 -7.16
CA GLY A 267 -1.73 -5.28 -7.15
C GLY A 267 -0.69 -6.39 -7.20
N GLU A 268 -1.11 -7.57 -7.60
CA GLU A 268 -0.21 -8.71 -7.84
C GLU A 268 0.84 -8.35 -8.90
N ASN A 269 2.04 -8.89 -8.75
CA ASN A 269 3.17 -8.66 -9.66
C ASN A 269 3.50 -7.18 -9.93
N TYR A 270 3.26 -6.32 -8.92
CA TYR A 270 3.47 -4.87 -9.01
C TYR A 270 2.59 -4.14 -10.04
N THR A 271 1.53 -4.79 -10.57
CA THR A 271 0.61 -4.16 -11.50
C THR A 271 -0.20 -3.06 -10.82
N PRO A 272 -0.39 -1.90 -11.45
CA PRO A 272 -1.32 -0.88 -10.96
C PRO A 272 -2.72 -1.47 -10.89
N THR A 273 -3.40 -1.31 -9.76
CA THR A 273 -4.76 -1.83 -9.56
C THR A 273 -5.63 -0.75 -8.94
N LEU A 274 -6.74 -0.47 -9.59
CA LEU A 274 -7.82 0.34 -9.02
C LEU A 274 -8.59 -0.52 -8.02
N LYS A 275 -8.80 0.01 -6.83
CA LYS A 275 -9.56 -0.63 -5.76
C LYS A 275 -10.77 0.18 -5.40
N GLU A 276 -11.90 -0.48 -5.41
CA GLU A 276 -13.10 0.01 -4.79
C GLU A 276 -12.93 0.04 -3.27
N GLY A 277 -13.30 1.16 -2.66
CA GLY A 277 -13.09 1.39 -1.24
C GLY A 277 -11.65 1.79 -0.89
N THR A 278 -11.51 2.26 0.30
CA THR A 278 -10.22 2.62 0.89
C THR A 278 -9.83 1.53 1.88
N LYS A 279 -8.57 1.52 2.32
CA LYS A 279 -8.01 0.50 3.22
C LYS A 279 -8.85 0.29 4.50
N THR A 280 -9.63 1.29 4.88
CA THR A 280 -10.41 1.33 6.12
C THR A 280 -11.81 1.89 5.87
N LYS A 281 -12.78 1.59 6.75
CA LYS A 281 -14.13 2.15 6.65
C LYS A 281 -14.15 3.68 6.63
N LYS A 282 -13.28 4.33 7.42
CA LYS A 282 -13.10 5.79 7.46
C LYS A 282 -12.34 6.37 6.26
N GLY A 283 -11.86 5.53 5.37
CA GLY A 283 -11.19 5.98 4.17
C GLY A 283 -12.15 6.53 3.12
N LYS A 284 -13.41 6.04 3.06
CA LYS A 284 -14.48 6.70 2.30
C LYS A 284 -14.86 7.96 3.06
N ARG A 285 -14.66 9.08 2.44
CA ARG A 285 -14.89 10.40 3.04
C ARG A 285 -15.06 11.46 1.99
N ASP A 286 -15.61 12.56 2.42
CA ASP A 286 -15.73 13.78 1.64
C ASP A 286 -14.64 14.75 2.07
N VAL A 287 -13.98 15.40 1.10
CA VAL A 287 -12.98 16.43 1.33
C VAL A 287 -13.48 17.73 0.73
N PRO A 288 -13.58 18.82 1.52
CA PRO A 288 -14.01 20.11 0.99
C PRO A 288 -13.05 20.69 -0.05
N ILE A 289 -13.59 21.25 -1.11
CA ILE A 289 -12.86 22.06 -2.09
C ILE A 289 -12.83 23.49 -1.59
N THR A 290 -11.63 23.94 -1.23
CA THR A 290 -11.39 25.33 -0.77
C THR A 290 -11.15 26.26 -1.96
N GLN A 291 -11.18 27.58 -1.72
CA GLN A 291 -10.81 28.58 -2.74
C GLN A 291 -9.41 28.32 -3.31
N THR A 292 -8.48 27.84 -2.48
CA THR A 292 -7.11 27.55 -2.88
C THR A 292 -7.02 26.29 -3.77
N SER A 293 -7.85 25.27 -3.52
CA SER A 293 -7.81 24.02 -4.27
C SER A 293 -8.70 24.01 -5.51
N LEU A 294 -9.71 24.89 -5.57
CA LEU A 294 -10.69 24.96 -6.64
C LEU A 294 -10.08 25.05 -8.05
N PRO A 295 -9.09 25.94 -8.32
CA PRO A 295 -8.49 26.05 -9.65
C PRO A 295 -7.88 24.73 -10.15
N TYR A 296 -7.25 23.95 -9.26
CA TYR A 296 -6.61 22.70 -9.62
C TYR A 296 -7.63 21.60 -9.99
N PHE A 297 -8.77 21.57 -9.32
CA PHE A 297 -9.86 20.65 -9.68
C PHE A 297 -10.54 21.06 -11.00
N GLN A 298 -10.75 22.37 -11.21
CA GLN A 298 -11.26 22.87 -12.49
C GLN A 298 -10.33 22.55 -13.65
N GLU A 299 -9.02 22.75 -13.47
CA GLU A 299 -8.02 22.41 -14.48
C GLU A 299 -7.96 20.89 -14.72
N ALA A 300 -8.06 20.05 -13.68
CA ALA A 300 -8.12 18.62 -13.84
C ALA A 300 -9.32 18.15 -14.65
N LEU A 301 -10.51 18.74 -14.41
CA LEU A 301 -11.73 18.47 -15.18
C LEU A 301 -11.60 18.96 -16.62
N ASN A 302 -11.05 20.15 -16.86
CA ASN A 302 -10.82 20.70 -18.20
C ASN A 302 -9.83 19.86 -19.03
N ASN A 303 -8.84 19.27 -18.36
CA ASN A 303 -7.82 18.41 -18.98
C ASN A 303 -8.27 16.96 -19.12
N TYR A 304 -9.46 16.61 -18.65
CA TYR A 304 -9.99 15.25 -18.71
C TYR A 304 -10.04 14.74 -20.14
N LYS A 305 -9.59 13.50 -20.32
CA LYS A 305 -9.75 12.73 -21.55
C LYS A 305 -10.44 11.43 -21.22
N GLU A 306 -11.39 11.05 -22.05
CA GLU A 306 -12.18 9.84 -21.84
C GLU A 306 -11.30 8.59 -21.68
N ASN A 307 -11.63 7.78 -20.69
CA ASN A 307 -11.01 6.50 -20.40
C ASN A 307 -12.03 5.58 -19.73
N LYS A 308 -11.75 4.27 -19.73
CA LYS A 308 -12.67 3.23 -19.26
C LYS A 308 -13.23 3.45 -17.85
N GLU A 309 -12.42 4.06 -16.96
CA GLU A 309 -12.76 4.21 -15.53
C GLU A 309 -13.16 5.66 -15.18
N HIS A 310 -13.29 6.55 -16.18
CA HIS A 310 -13.57 7.99 -16.04
C HIS A 310 -12.59 8.74 -15.11
N LEU A 311 -11.35 8.27 -15.03
CA LEU A 311 -10.32 8.86 -14.15
C LEU A 311 -9.85 10.21 -14.68
N LEU A 312 -9.74 11.19 -13.78
CA LEU A 312 -9.17 12.50 -14.08
C LEU A 312 -7.68 12.42 -14.44
N PHE A 313 -6.99 11.46 -13.84
CA PHE A 313 -5.55 11.25 -14.01
C PHE A 313 -5.29 9.86 -14.57
N TYR A 314 -5.06 9.78 -15.88
CA TYR A 314 -4.84 8.53 -16.60
C TYR A 314 -3.64 8.61 -17.53
N ASN A 315 -2.86 7.53 -17.63
CA ASN A 315 -1.75 7.46 -18.57
C ASN A 315 -2.22 6.95 -19.94
N HIS A 316 -2.64 7.86 -20.78
CA HIS A 316 -3.13 7.55 -22.14
C HIS A 316 -2.04 6.98 -23.05
N ASN A 317 -0.77 7.26 -22.81
CA ASN A 317 0.34 6.75 -23.64
C ASN A 317 0.51 5.23 -23.51
N ASN A 318 0.31 4.70 -22.31
CA ASN A 318 0.50 3.29 -22.00
C ASN A 318 -0.81 2.56 -21.67
N ASP A 319 -1.96 3.25 -21.82
CA ASP A 319 -3.29 2.74 -21.47
C ASP A 319 -3.32 2.08 -20.07
N THR A 320 -2.86 2.82 -19.05
CA THR A 320 -2.72 2.28 -17.69
C THR A 320 -2.93 3.35 -16.61
N TYR A 321 -3.14 2.90 -15.38
CA TYR A 321 -3.28 3.78 -14.22
C TYR A 321 -1.97 4.45 -13.85
N ILE A 322 -2.04 5.73 -13.43
CA ILE A 322 -0.91 6.44 -12.83
C ILE A 322 -0.70 5.91 -11.41
N THR A 323 0.50 5.47 -11.12
CA THR A 323 0.87 4.96 -9.80
C THR A 323 1.50 6.04 -8.92
N THR A 324 1.36 5.92 -7.62
CA THR A 324 2.09 6.76 -6.65
C THR A 324 3.61 6.73 -6.89
N GLN A 325 4.16 5.59 -7.36
CA GLN A 325 5.59 5.47 -7.63
C GLN A 325 6.02 6.31 -8.83
N GLN A 326 5.23 6.36 -9.90
CA GLN A 326 5.55 7.21 -11.08
C GLN A 326 5.59 8.68 -10.70
N VAL A 327 4.56 9.16 -9.94
CA VAL A 327 4.55 10.53 -9.42
C VAL A 327 5.75 10.78 -8.52
N ASN A 328 6.06 9.86 -7.61
CA ASN A 328 7.17 9.97 -6.69
C ASN A 328 8.53 10.02 -7.42
N ASP A 329 8.75 9.19 -8.43
CA ASP A 329 10.02 9.15 -9.18
C ASP A 329 10.20 10.37 -10.09
N TRP A 330 9.10 10.88 -10.66
CA TRP A 330 9.11 12.12 -11.42
C TRP A 330 9.43 13.32 -10.50
N THR A 331 8.75 13.42 -9.36
CA THR A 331 8.98 14.51 -8.40
C THR A 331 10.39 14.45 -7.82
N ARG A 332 10.91 13.26 -7.53
CA ARG A 332 12.29 13.10 -7.05
C ARG A 332 13.28 13.66 -8.06
N ARG A 333 13.19 13.26 -9.34
CA ARG A 333 14.08 13.79 -10.38
C ARG A 333 13.96 15.29 -10.56
N PHE A 334 12.75 15.83 -10.40
CA PHE A 334 12.54 17.29 -10.42
C PHE A 334 13.26 17.96 -9.26
N CYS A 335 13.09 17.46 -8.04
CA CYS A 335 13.70 18.02 -6.83
C CYS A 335 15.22 17.89 -6.85
N GLU A 336 15.76 16.74 -7.24
CA GLU A 336 17.22 16.52 -7.39
C GLU A 336 17.83 17.51 -8.37
N LYS A 337 17.17 17.77 -9.51
CA LYS A 337 17.64 18.74 -10.51
C LYS A 337 17.66 20.17 -9.99
N ASN A 338 16.77 20.51 -9.09
CA ASN A 338 16.62 21.89 -8.57
C ASN A 338 17.21 22.07 -7.16
N GLY A 339 17.87 21.05 -6.59
CA GLY A 339 18.48 21.12 -5.26
C GLY A 339 17.48 21.16 -4.11
N ILE A 340 16.24 20.72 -4.33
CA ILE A 340 15.17 20.74 -3.32
C ILE A 340 15.16 19.45 -2.52
N ARG A 341 15.00 19.53 -1.21
CA ARG A 341 14.78 18.38 -0.34
C ARG A 341 13.51 17.63 -0.73
N PHE A 342 13.58 16.28 -0.84
CA PHE A 342 12.42 15.47 -1.15
C PHE A 342 12.49 14.09 -0.49
N ASP A 343 11.59 13.80 0.43
CA ASP A 343 11.49 12.53 1.16
C ASP A 343 10.31 11.65 0.67
N GLY A 344 9.76 11.98 -0.49
CA GLY A 344 8.64 11.27 -1.13
C GLY A 344 7.34 12.09 -1.14
N VAL A 345 6.45 11.79 -2.09
CA VAL A 345 5.19 12.54 -2.29
C VAL A 345 4.30 12.60 -1.05
N HIS A 346 4.45 11.65 -0.13
CA HIS A 346 3.70 11.65 1.13
C HIS A 346 4.07 12.84 2.05
N MET A 347 5.23 13.45 1.80
CA MET A 347 5.68 14.65 2.49
C MET A 347 4.72 15.84 2.30
N LEU A 348 4.10 15.99 1.11
CA LEU A 348 3.11 17.04 0.87
C LEU A 348 1.89 16.90 1.81
N ARG A 349 1.42 15.67 2.00
CA ARG A 349 0.36 15.40 2.97
C ARG A 349 0.82 15.67 4.41
N HIS A 350 2.07 15.38 4.75
CA HIS A 350 2.64 15.73 6.05
C HIS A 350 2.69 17.25 6.24
N THR A 351 3.11 17.99 5.21
CA THR A 351 3.13 19.46 5.21
C THR A 351 1.74 20.04 5.42
N PHE A 352 0.74 19.56 4.65
CA PHE A 352 -0.67 19.95 4.85
C PHE A 352 -1.12 19.71 6.29
N ALA A 353 -0.90 18.51 6.82
CA ALA A 353 -1.33 18.17 8.17
C ALA A 353 -0.65 19.01 9.25
N THR A 354 0.65 19.30 9.08
CA THR A 354 1.42 20.15 9.99
C THR A 354 0.94 21.62 9.92
N ASN A 355 0.68 22.12 8.71
CA ASN A 355 0.14 23.48 8.53
C ASN A 355 -1.26 23.63 9.15
N CYS A 356 -2.14 22.64 8.98
CA CYS A 356 -3.44 22.62 9.66
C CYS A 356 -3.32 22.61 11.18
N ALA A 357 -2.39 21.78 11.71
CA ALA A 357 -2.15 21.71 13.16
C ALA A 357 -1.59 23.02 13.72
N ARG A 358 -0.64 23.67 13.02
CA ARG A 358 -0.10 24.99 13.39
C ARG A 358 -1.18 26.07 13.39
N ASN A 359 -2.15 25.99 12.48
CA ASN A 359 -3.31 26.87 12.42
C ASN A 359 -4.46 26.44 13.35
N LYS A 360 -4.18 25.63 14.37
CA LYS A 360 -5.11 25.24 15.44
C LYS A 360 -6.37 24.50 14.94
N MET A 361 -6.33 23.85 13.76
CA MET A 361 -7.45 23.04 13.30
C MET A 361 -7.72 21.91 14.33
N PRO A 362 -8.96 21.67 14.77
CA PRO A 362 -9.26 20.60 15.70
C PRO A 362 -8.76 19.24 15.18
N ILE A 363 -8.09 18.43 16.04
CA ILE A 363 -7.48 17.16 15.67
C ILE A 363 -8.48 16.18 15.09
N THR A 364 -9.72 16.21 15.55
CA THR A 364 -10.81 15.34 15.06
C THR A 364 -11.18 15.66 13.62
N ILE A 365 -11.29 16.96 13.29
CA ILE A 365 -11.58 17.44 11.93
C ILE A 365 -10.41 17.09 11.00
N LEU A 366 -9.17 17.34 11.42
CA LEU A 366 -8.00 17.00 10.64
C LEU A 366 -7.91 15.49 10.39
N ALA A 367 -8.20 14.66 11.41
CA ALA A 367 -8.20 13.21 11.28
C ALA A 367 -9.26 12.72 10.28
N GLU A 368 -10.43 13.35 10.26
CA GLU A 368 -11.52 13.07 9.31
C GLU A 368 -11.11 13.43 7.88
N ILE A 369 -10.63 14.65 7.64
CA ILE A 369 -10.13 15.09 6.32
C ILE A 369 -9.04 14.16 5.80
N LEU A 370 -8.12 13.77 6.66
CA LEU A 370 -7.04 12.84 6.30
C LEU A 370 -7.51 11.38 6.16
N GLY A 371 -8.67 11.01 6.70
CA GLY A 371 -9.15 9.62 6.72
C GLY A 371 -8.27 8.71 7.59
N HIS A 372 -7.92 9.17 8.80
CA HIS A 372 -7.23 8.38 9.81
C HIS A 372 -8.25 7.65 10.69
N GLU A 373 -8.07 6.34 10.91
CA GLU A 373 -8.93 5.57 11.82
C GLU A 373 -8.75 5.97 13.27
N ASP A 374 -7.50 6.28 13.65
CA ASP A 374 -7.10 6.64 15.00
C ASP A 374 -6.48 8.04 15.00
N THR A 375 -7.00 8.92 15.84
CA THR A 375 -6.45 10.27 16.07
C THR A 375 -5.01 10.25 16.58
N LYS A 376 -4.53 9.13 17.15
CA LYS A 376 -3.12 8.95 17.52
C LYS A 376 -2.17 9.16 16.34
N ILE A 377 -2.59 8.81 15.11
CA ILE A 377 -1.80 9.05 13.91
C ILE A 377 -1.74 10.55 13.61
N THR A 378 -2.84 11.26 13.80
CA THR A 378 -2.93 12.72 13.58
C THR A 378 -2.21 13.48 14.68
N ASN A 379 -2.21 12.99 15.91
CA ASN A 379 -1.58 13.63 17.06
C ASN A 379 -0.07 13.88 16.87
N LYS A 380 0.59 13.06 16.03
CA LYS A 380 2.02 13.26 15.70
C LYS A 380 2.30 14.64 15.10
N TYR A 381 1.38 15.21 14.32
CA TYR A 381 1.53 16.53 13.70
C TYR A 381 1.46 17.64 14.74
N TYR A 382 0.68 17.46 15.81
CA TYR A 382 0.57 18.41 16.92
C TYR A 382 1.77 18.33 17.88
N ILE A 383 2.36 17.15 18.04
CA ILE A 383 3.56 16.95 18.89
C ILE A 383 4.80 17.57 18.24
N THR A 384 4.86 17.62 16.90
CA THR A 384 5.99 18.20 16.15
C THR A 384 5.99 19.74 16.14
N ILE A 385 5.01 20.39 16.78
CA ILE A 385 4.97 21.85 16.98
C ILE A 385 6.21 22.28 17.75
N ASN A 386 6.99 23.18 17.17
CA ASN A 386 8.25 23.65 17.74
C ASN A 386 8.04 24.52 19.01
N ASN A 387 9.11 24.85 19.72
CA ASN A 387 9.01 25.64 20.94
C ASN A 387 8.52 27.08 20.70
N GLU A 388 8.77 27.65 19.52
CA GLU A 388 8.28 28.96 19.12
C GLU A 388 6.76 28.98 18.95
N ASP A 389 6.21 27.96 18.29
CA ASP A 389 4.75 27.78 18.15
C ASP A 389 4.08 27.59 19.52
N LYS A 390 4.77 26.90 20.47
CA LYS A 390 4.27 26.71 21.84
C LYS A 390 4.27 28.03 22.62
N ALA A 391 5.35 28.82 22.52
CA ALA A 391 5.45 30.12 23.16
C ALA A 391 4.36 31.07 22.66
N LYS A 392 4.17 31.13 21.33
CA LYS A 392 3.13 31.94 20.71
C LYS A 392 1.72 31.50 21.12
N ALA A 393 1.44 30.21 21.17
CA ALA A 393 0.15 29.70 21.62
C ALA A 393 -0.12 29.99 23.09
N LEU A 394 0.92 29.96 23.93
CA LEU A 394 0.81 30.33 25.34
C LEU A 394 0.55 31.83 25.52
N GLU A 395 1.27 32.70 24.80
CA GLU A 395 1.04 34.13 24.81
C GLU A 395 -0.38 34.52 24.40
N GLU A 396 -0.88 33.93 23.30
CA GLU A 396 -2.26 34.16 22.84
C GLU A 396 -3.32 33.71 23.88
N ALA A 397 -3.07 32.58 24.54
CA ALA A 397 -3.95 32.07 25.59
C ALA A 397 -3.95 33.01 26.83
N MET A 398 -2.77 33.53 27.22
CA MET A 398 -2.64 34.45 28.33
C MET A 398 -3.29 35.81 28.05
N GLN A 399 -3.14 36.35 26.84
CA GLN A 399 -3.83 37.58 26.43
C GLN A 399 -5.36 37.42 26.48
N CYS A 400 -5.90 36.27 26.05
CA CYS A 400 -7.33 36.00 26.16
C CYS A 400 -7.82 35.98 27.62
N LEU A 401 -7.02 35.41 28.52
CA LEU A 401 -7.34 35.38 29.96
C LEU A 401 -7.31 36.80 30.58
N GLU A 402 -6.31 37.60 30.23
CA GLU A 402 -6.19 38.97 30.68
C GLU A 402 -7.37 39.87 30.24
N ASN A 403 -7.80 39.74 28.98
CA ASN A 403 -8.96 40.42 28.45
C ASN A 403 -10.25 40.03 29.18
N ASN A 404 -10.46 38.73 29.44
CA ASN A 404 -11.61 38.24 30.20
C ASN A 404 -11.63 38.74 31.66
N ILE A 405 -10.45 38.86 32.30
CA ILE A 405 -10.31 39.44 33.65
C ILE A 405 -10.62 40.94 33.64
N ALA A 406 -10.16 41.68 32.63
CA ALA A 406 -10.44 43.12 32.49
C ALA A 406 -11.94 43.38 32.27
N ASP A 407 -12.59 42.56 31.42
CA ASP A 407 -14.04 42.67 31.18
C ASP A 407 -14.87 42.36 32.43
N THR A 408 -14.45 41.38 33.22
CA THR A 408 -15.12 41.04 34.50
C THR A 408 -14.96 42.14 35.53
N LYS A 409 -13.80 42.82 35.58
CA LYS A 409 -13.59 43.98 36.48
C LYS A 409 -14.42 45.21 36.06
N ASN A 410 -14.55 45.44 34.75
CA ASN A 410 -15.37 46.53 34.22
C ASN A 410 -16.88 46.29 34.46
N MET A 411 -17.34 45.04 34.42
CA MET A 411 -18.73 44.71 34.78
C MET A 411 -19.03 44.93 36.27
N ASN A 412 -18.07 44.62 37.16
CA ASN A 412 -18.26 44.79 38.60
C ASN A 412 -18.13 46.22 39.09
N ASN A 413 -17.56 47.17 38.30
CA ASN A 413 -17.44 48.58 38.64
C ASN A 413 -18.65 49.40 38.17
N ASN A 414 -19.59 48.79 37.46
CA ASN A 414 -20.83 49.45 36.99
C ASN A 414 -22.07 49.08 37.80
N TYR A 415 -21.89 48.47 38.95
CA TYR A 415 -22.90 48.25 39.97
C TYR A 415 -22.49 49.01 41.25
#